data_45a9827dce1511e6f4747ce981d008ba
#
_entry.id   45a9827dce1511e6f4747ce981d008ba
#
_cell.length_a   1.000
_cell.length_b   1.000
_cell.length_c   1.000
_cell.angle_alpha   90.00
_cell.angle_beta   90.00
_cell.angle_gamma   90.00
#
_symmetry.space_group_name_H-M   'P 1'
#
loop_
_entity.id
_entity.type
_entity.pdbx_description
1 polymer ?
#
loop_
_entity_poly.entity_id
_entity_poly.type
_entity_poly.pdbx_seq_one_letter_code
_entity_poly.pdbx_strand_id
1 'polypeptide(L)'
;MKLKHYIIGIVIVIIDQLSKMLIINKKIPVIPNFLEFNYTQNTGGAFGIGRINFILIISLMIIIGIIMYLIKENKKITNYIPFVLLLSGSIGNLIDRIFKGYVIDFIDINILDFPNFNIADISIVFGVIVLLYIILLKSTNDNEN
;
A
#
# COMPACT_ATOMS: atom_id res chain seq x y z
N MET A 1 14.03 -14.25 -5.17
CA MET A 1 12.99 -13.63 -6.03
C MET A 1 13.40 -13.72 -7.49
N LYS A 2 12.43 -13.86 -8.43
CA LYS A 2 12.70 -13.81 -9.88
C LYS A 2 12.59 -12.35 -10.36
N LEU A 3 13.25 -11.99 -11.46
CA LEU A 3 13.23 -10.64 -12.06
C LEU A 3 11.82 -10.06 -12.19
N LYS A 4 10.83 -10.87 -12.57
CA LYS A 4 9.43 -10.46 -12.70
C LYS A 4 8.85 -9.79 -11.44
N HIS A 5 9.26 -10.22 -10.24
CA HIS A 5 8.75 -9.64 -8.99
C HIS A 5 9.26 -8.22 -8.75
N TYR A 6 10.51 -7.94 -9.11
CA TYR A 6 11.06 -6.58 -9.06
C TYR A 6 10.35 -5.66 -10.06
N ILE A 7 10.12 -6.17 -11.29
CA ILE A 7 9.40 -5.42 -12.33
C ILE A 7 7.99 -5.06 -11.84
N ILE A 8 7.23 -6.03 -11.28
CA ILE A 8 5.89 -5.77 -10.75
C ILE A 8 5.93 -4.67 -9.68
N GLY A 9 6.85 -4.76 -8.72
CA GLY A 9 6.97 -3.76 -7.67
C GLY A 9 7.29 -2.36 -8.19
N ILE A 10 8.23 -2.25 -9.13
CA ILE A 10 8.59 -0.98 -9.78
C ILE A 10 7.40 -0.40 -10.54
N VAL A 11 6.68 -1.23 -11.29
CA VAL A 11 5.51 -0.80 -12.06
C VAL A 11 4.41 -0.26 -11.15
N ILE A 12 4.15 -0.92 -10.01
CA ILE A 12 3.16 -0.44 -9.03
C ILE A 12 3.55 0.95 -8.49
N VAL A 13 4.82 1.13 -8.08
CA VAL A 13 5.29 2.44 -7.58
C VAL A 13 5.17 3.52 -8.66
N ILE A 14 5.54 3.20 -9.90
CA ILE A 14 5.42 4.15 -11.02
C ILE A 14 3.97 4.53 -11.27
N ILE A 15 3.06 3.55 -11.33
CA ILE A 15 1.63 3.82 -11.56
C ILE A 15 1.05 4.65 -10.41
N ASP A 16 1.39 4.33 -9.15
CA ASP A 16 0.96 5.11 -7.99
C ASP A 16 1.43 6.57 -8.11
N GLN A 17 2.71 6.80 -8.33
CA GLN A 17 3.25 8.16 -8.40
C GLN A 17 2.72 8.95 -9.61
N LEU A 18 2.58 8.30 -10.77
CA LEU A 18 2.02 8.95 -11.96
C LEU A 18 0.55 9.32 -11.75
N SER A 19 -0.27 8.42 -11.20
CA SER A 19 -1.69 8.71 -10.93
C SER A 19 -1.84 9.87 -9.95
N LYS A 20 -1.03 9.91 -8.88
CA LYS A 20 -1.00 11.01 -7.91
C LYS A 20 -0.61 12.34 -8.56
N MET A 21 0.37 12.34 -9.45
CA MET A 21 0.76 13.55 -10.18
C MET A 21 -0.35 14.06 -11.12
N LEU A 22 -1.02 13.14 -11.81
CA LEU A 22 -2.07 13.50 -12.77
C LEU A 22 -3.32 14.09 -12.12
N ILE A 23 -3.57 13.78 -10.85
CA ILE A 23 -4.78 14.18 -10.14
C ILE A 23 -4.61 15.47 -9.31
N ILE A 24 -3.41 16.02 -9.19
CA ILE A 24 -3.15 17.23 -8.39
C ILE A 24 -4.15 18.32 -8.74
N ASN A 25 -4.82 18.86 -7.70
CA ASN A 25 -5.82 19.93 -7.80
C ASN A 25 -7.02 19.61 -8.72
N LYS A 26 -7.32 18.35 -8.94
CA LYS A 26 -8.45 17.92 -9.77
C LYS A 26 -9.53 17.24 -8.94
N LYS A 27 -10.77 17.37 -9.43
CA LYS A 27 -11.92 16.59 -9.00
C LYS A 27 -12.63 16.10 -10.27
N ILE A 28 -12.68 14.79 -10.45
CA ILE A 28 -13.17 14.16 -11.68
C ILE A 28 -14.20 13.09 -11.26
N PRO A 29 -15.50 13.31 -11.55
CA PRO A 29 -16.50 12.28 -11.34
C PRO A 29 -16.28 11.14 -12.34
N VAL A 30 -16.18 9.90 -11.82
CA VAL A 30 -16.02 8.68 -12.62
C VAL A 30 -17.36 7.99 -12.75
N ILE A 31 -18.06 7.80 -11.64
CA ILE A 31 -19.44 7.27 -11.58
C ILE A 31 -20.24 8.25 -10.74
N PRO A 32 -21.28 8.92 -11.30
CA PRO A 32 -22.06 9.90 -10.56
C PRO A 32 -22.56 9.37 -9.22
N ASN A 33 -22.39 10.15 -8.15
CA ASN A 33 -22.80 9.84 -6.78
C ASN A 33 -22.18 8.58 -6.15
N PHE A 34 -21.20 7.94 -6.80
CA PHE A 34 -20.58 6.72 -6.30
C PHE A 34 -19.06 6.81 -6.20
N LEU A 35 -18.38 7.14 -7.31
CA LEU A 35 -16.93 7.14 -7.40
C LEU A 35 -16.43 8.42 -8.05
N GLU A 36 -15.53 9.11 -7.40
CA GLU A 36 -14.83 10.25 -7.99
C GLU A 36 -13.33 10.18 -7.72
N PHE A 37 -12.56 10.80 -8.58
CA PHE A 37 -11.16 11.10 -8.31
C PHE A 37 -11.06 12.50 -7.75
N ASN A 38 -10.83 12.61 -6.46
CA ASN A 38 -10.83 13.86 -5.70
C ASN A 38 -9.50 14.04 -4.98
N TYR A 39 -8.68 15.00 -5.43
CA TYR A 39 -7.39 15.27 -4.82
C TYR A 39 -7.51 15.65 -3.35
N THR A 40 -6.90 14.89 -2.47
CA THR A 40 -6.80 15.18 -1.04
C THR A 40 -5.37 15.00 -0.53
N GLN A 41 -5.00 15.80 0.46
CA GLN A 41 -3.71 15.70 1.15
C GLN A 41 -3.89 15.01 2.49
N ASN A 42 -3.42 13.78 2.59
CA ASN A 42 -3.45 13.02 3.81
C ASN A 42 -2.16 13.25 4.62
N THR A 43 -2.23 14.11 5.59
CA THR A 43 -1.12 14.38 6.53
C THR A 43 -0.99 13.33 7.62
N GLY A 44 -1.87 12.33 7.63
CA GLY A 44 -1.78 11.18 8.53
C GLY A 44 -2.18 11.44 9.98
N GLY A 45 -2.96 12.49 10.27
CA GLY A 45 -3.19 12.78 11.64
C GLY A 45 -4.55 13.30 12.07
N ALA A 46 -5.26 12.53 12.86
CA ALA A 46 -6.36 13.01 13.67
C ALA A 46 -5.90 13.74 14.96
N PHE A 47 -4.62 13.68 15.35
CA PHE A 47 -4.18 14.06 16.71
C PHE A 47 -3.07 15.12 16.82
N GLY A 48 -2.68 15.79 15.76
CA GLY A 48 -1.90 17.07 15.85
C GLY A 48 -0.43 16.99 16.32
N ILE A 49 0.11 15.87 16.75
CA ILE A 49 1.44 15.78 17.36
C ILE A 49 2.40 15.04 16.43
N GLY A 50 3.41 15.71 15.88
CA GLY A 50 4.54 15.09 15.18
C GLY A 50 4.18 14.14 14.03
N ARG A 51 3.10 14.42 13.35
CA ARG A 51 2.34 13.52 12.45
C ARG A 51 3.16 12.82 11.38
N ILE A 52 4.04 13.55 10.72
CA ILE A 52 4.86 13.00 9.62
C ILE A 52 5.83 11.94 10.14
N ASN A 53 6.49 12.22 11.26
CA ASN A 53 7.50 11.33 11.83
C ASN A 53 6.89 10.00 12.30
N PHE A 54 5.71 10.01 12.90
CA PHE A 54 5.05 8.79 13.40
C PHE A 54 4.66 7.84 12.26
N ILE A 55 4.08 8.38 11.18
CA ILE A 55 3.68 7.58 10.03
C ILE A 55 4.89 7.09 9.23
N LEU A 56 5.95 7.90 9.11
CA LEU A 56 7.23 7.46 8.56
C LEU A 56 7.79 6.29 9.36
N ILE A 57 7.76 6.37 10.68
CA ILE A 57 8.23 5.31 11.57
C ILE A 57 7.42 4.02 11.36
N ILE A 58 6.09 4.12 11.33
CA ILE A 58 5.23 2.94 11.08
C ILE A 58 5.51 2.33 9.71
N SER A 59 5.59 3.15 8.64
CA SER A 59 5.90 2.66 7.31
C SER A 59 7.26 1.95 7.26
N LEU A 60 8.26 2.53 7.91
CA LEU A 60 9.59 1.93 8.03
C LEU A 60 9.57 0.63 8.84
N MET A 61 8.84 0.59 9.95
CA MET A 61 8.68 -0.63 10.77
C MET A 61 8.01 -1.76 9.97
N ILE A 62 7.00 -1.45 9.16
CA ILE A 62 6.36 -2.44 8.26
C ILE A 62 7.38 -2.97 7.26
N ILE A 63 8.14 -2.10 6.60
CA ILE A 63 9.18 -2.50 5.64
C ILE A 63 10.24 -3.39 6.32
N ILE A 64 10.73 -2.98 7.49
CA ILE A 64 11.72 -3.74 8.26
C ILE A 64 11.13 -5.10 8.69
N GLY A 65 9.89 -5.11 9.19
CA GLY A 65 9.20 -6.34 9.59
C GLY A 65 9.08 -7.34 8.42
N ILE A 66 8.73 -6.86 7.23
CA ILE A 66 8.67 -7.68 6.02
C ILE A 66 10.05 -8.22 5.66
N ILE A 67 11.09 -7.38 5.70
CA ILE A 67 12.47 -7.78 5.40
C ILE A 67 12.96 -8.83 6.41
N MET A 68 12.74 -8.63 7.70
CA MET A 68 13.12 -9.58 8.75
C MET A 68 12.37 -10.91 8.61
N TYR A 69 11.09 -10.87 8.28
CA TYR A 69 10.30 -12.07 7.99
C TYR A 69 10.87 -12.84 6.80
N LEU A 70 11.22 -12.15 5.71
CA LEU A 70 11.83 -12.75 4.52
C LEU A 70 13.20 -13.40 4.83
N ILE A 71 14.00 -12.77 5.69
CA ILE A 71 15.30 -13.30 6.11
C ILE A 71 15.12 -14.54 7.00
N LYS A 72 14.19 -14.49 7.96
CA LYS A 72 13.94 -15.59 8.90
C LYS A 72 13.35 -16.82 8.23
N GLU A 73 12.43 -16.60 7.31
CA GLU A 73 11.73 -17.65 6.56
C GLU A 73 12.52 -18.17 5.36
N ASN A 74 13.84 -18.14 5.39
CA ASN A 74 14.75 -18.61 4.32
C ASN A 74 14.44 -20.06 3.84
N LYS A 75 13.36 -20.66 4.33
CA LYS A 75 12.77 -21.93 3.94
C LYS A 75 11.64 -21.68 2.93
N LYS A 76 11.97 -21.76 1.61
CA LYS A 76 11.01 -21.90 0.51
C LYS A 76 9.79 -20.95 0.57
N ILE A 77 10.03 -19.63 0.54
CA ILE A 77 8.96 -18.71 0.14
C ILE A 77 8.62 -19.07 -1.31
N THR A 78 7.49 -19.74 -1.51
CA THR A 78 7.02 -20.15 -2.85
C THR A 78 6.32 -19.02 -3.58
N ASN A 79 5.74 -18.07 -2.84
CA ASN A 79 5.03 -16.94 -3.42
C ASN A 79 5.53 -15.61 -2.83
N TYR A 80 6.18 -14.79 -3.66
CA TYR A 80 6.70 -13.47 -3.29
C TYR A 80 5.71 -12.32 -3.56
N ILE A 81 4.57 -12.59 -4.20
CA ILE A 81 3.62 -11.54 -4.62
C ILE A 81 3.12 -10.70 -3.44
N PRO A 82 2.66 -11.26 -2.30
CA PRO A 82 2.18 -10.43 -1.19
C PRO A 82 3.25 -9.46 -0.68
N PHE A 83 4.50 -9.90 -0.61
CA PHE A 83 5.60 -9.05 -0.15
C PHE A 83 5.93 -7.94 -1.15
N VAL A 84 5.85 -8.23 -2.44
CA VAL A 84 6.03 -7.23 -3.50
C VAL A 84 4.93 -6.17 -3.40
N LEU A 85 3.67 -6.58 -3.24
CA LEU A 85 2.53 -5.68 -3.09
C LEU A 85 2.67 -4.78 -1.84
N LEU A 86 2.98 -5.38 -0.70
CA LEU A 86 3.19 -4.64 0.56
C LEU A 86 4.34 -3.64 0.45
N LEU A 87 5.49 -4.07 -0.06
CA LEU A 87 6.67 -3.21 -0.19
C LEU A 87 6.43 -2.07 -1.18
N SER A 88 5.89 -2.35 -2.36
CA SER A 88 5.65 -1.32 -3.37
C SER A 88 4.64 -0.28 -2.92
N GLY A 89 3.54 -0.67 -2.29
CA GLY A 89 2.59 0.28 -1.72
C GLY A 89 3.20 1.10 -0.58
N SER A 90 3.94 0.47 0.32
CA SER A 90 4.64 1.18 1.40
C SER A 90 5.66 2.19 0.85
N ILE A 91 6.42 1.82 -0.19
CA ILE A 91 7.39 2.71 -0.85
C ILE A 91 6.66 3.88 -1.54
N GLY A 92 5.55 3.64 -2.25
CA GLY A 92 4.77 4.70 -2.90
C GLY A 92 4.32 5.78 -1.91
N ASN A 93 3.75 5.37 -0.77
CA ASN A 93 3.33 6.31 0.27
C ASN A 93 4.51 6.92 1.04
N LEU A 94 5.64 6.23 1.14
CA LEU A 94 6.85 6.76 1.77
C LEU A 94 7.48 7.87 0.92
N ILE A 95 7.54 7.70 -0.41
CA ILE A 95 8.02 8.72 -1.36
C ILE A 95 7.24 10.02 -1.14
N ASP A 96 5.92 9.95 -1.09
CA ASP A 96 5.08 11.13 -0.87
C ASP A 96 5.41 11.83 0.45
N ARG A 97 5.56 11.08 1.54
CA ARG A 97 5.88 11.65 2.86
C ARG A 97 7.26 12.30 2.91
N ILE A 98 8.27 11.71 2.27
CA ILE A 98 9.63 12.26 2.24
C ILE A 98 9.67 13.55 1.42
N PHE A 99 9.05 13.56 0.24
CA PHE A 99 9.21 14.68 -0.70
C PHE A 99 8.15 15.76 -0.57
N LYS A 100 6.94 15.41 -0.09
CA LYS A 100 5.79 16.32 -0.01
C LYS A 100 5.36 16.64 1.42
N GLY A 101 5.70 15.77 2.39
CA GLY A 101 5.23 15.90 3.77
C GLY A 101 3.81 15.35 4.02
N TYR A 102 3.13 14.89 3.00
CA TYR A 102 1.79 14.27 3.05
C TYR A 102 1.67 13.20 1.98
N VAL A 103 0.65 12.35 2.09
CA VAL A 103 0.29 11.41 1.03
C VAL A 103 -0.82 12.02 0.18
N ILE A 104 -0.75 11.82 -1.14
CA ILE A 104 -1.83 12.17 -2.05
C ILE A 104 -2.79 11.01 -2.10
N ASP A 105 -4.03 11.23 -1.64
CA ASP A 105 -5.15 10.33 -1.78
C ASP A 105 -6.13 10.91 -2.78
N PHE A 106 -6.75 10.07 -3.60
CA PHE A 106 -7.59 10.60 -4.68
C PHE A 106 -8.77 9.70 -5.07
N ILE A 107 -8.84 8.47 -4.61
CA ILE A 107 -9.97 7.59 -4.86
C ILE A 107 -10.99 7.84 -3.75
N ASP A 108 -12.12 8.41 -4.12
CA ASP A 108 -13.20 8.79 -3.21
C ASP A 108 -14.47 7.99 -3.53
N ILE A 109 -14.93 7.20 -2.55
CA ILE A 109 -16.15 6.39 -2.67
C ILE A 109 -17.23 7.03 -1.81
N ASN A 110 -18.17 7.71 -2.44
CA ASN A 110 -19.17 8.57 -1.80
C ASN A 110 -20.29 7.84 -1.03
N ILE A 111 -20.26 6.51 -0.87
CA ILE A 111 -21.38 5.77 -0.26
C ILE A 111 -21.28 5.68 1.28
N LEU A 112 -20.07 5.72 1.87
CA LEU A 112 -19.85 5.27 3.24
C LEU A 112 -19.02 6.23 4.11
N ASP A 113 -18.85 7.49 3.75
CA ASP A 113 -17.86 8.38 4.38
C ASP A 113 -16.47 7.71 4.52
N PHE A 114 -16.13 6.88 3.54
CA PHE A 114 -14.88 6.14 3.54
C PHE A 114 -13.72 7.10 3.25
N PRO A 115 -12.63 7.04 4.01
CA PRO A 115 -11.48 7.90 3.74
C PRO A 115 -10.95 7.70 2.32
N ASN A 116 -10.56 8.79 1.66
CA ASN A 116 -9.93 8.72 0.36
C ASN A 116 -8.65 7.88 0.44
N PHE A 117 -8.34 7.17 -0.61
CA PHE A 117 -7.17 6.30 -0.70
C PHE A 117 -6.52 6.40 -2.09
N ASN A 118 -5.44 5.65 -2.29
CA ASN A 118 -4.64 5.69 -3.51
C ASN A 118 -4.25 4.28 -3.98
N ILE A 119 -3.48 4.18 -5.06
CA ILE A 119 -3.03 2.89 -5.63
C ILE A 119 -2.07 2.17 -4.69
N ALA A 120 -1.21 2.89 -3.96
CA ALA A 120 -0.33 2.29 -2.97
C ALA A 120 -1.13 1.59 -1.85
N ASP A 121 -2.22 2.21 -1.37
CA ASP A 121 -3.10 1.63 -0.34
C ASP A 121 -3.80 0.37 -0.86
N ILE A 122 -4.30 0.39 -2.09
CA ILE A 122 -4.87 -0.79 -2.76
C ILE A 122 -3.83 -1.92 -2.79
N SER A 123 -2.59 -1.61 -3.16
CA SER A 123 -1.51 -2.59 -3.21
C SER A 123 -1.22 -3.21 -1.84
N ILE A 124 -1.20 -2.39 -0.78
CA ILE A 124 -1.01 -2.87 0.60
C ILE A 124 -2.15 -3.80 1.01
N VAL A 125 -3.41 -3.40 0.80
CA VAL A 125 -4.58 -4.19 1.18
C VAL A 125 -4.59 -5.54 0.45
N PHE A 126 -4.36 -5.56 -0.86
CA PHE A 126 -4.24 -6.82 -1.62
C PHE A 126 -3.07 -7.67 -1.14
N GLY A 127 -1.94 -7.06 -0.82
CA GLY A 127 -0.78 -7.75 -0.24
C GLY A 127 -1.13 -8.46 1.06
N VAL A 128 -1.86 -7.80 1.97
CA VAL A 128 -2.34 -8.38 3.22
C VAL A 128 -3.31 -9.54 2.96
N ILE A 129 -4.29 -9.34 2.08
CA ILE A 129 -5.30 -10.38 1.77
C ILE A 129 -4.62 -11.64 1.23
N VAL A 130 -3.71 -11.50 0.26
CA VAL A 130 -2.99 -12.64 -0.33
C VAL A 130 -2.10 -13.33 0.70
N LEU A 131 -1.43 -12.55 1.58
CA LEU A 131 -0.60 -13.10 2.64
C LEU A 131 -1.42 -13.92 3.65
N LEU A 132 -2.53 -13.38 4.11
CA LEU A 132 -3.45 -14.07 5.02
C LEU A 132 -4.01 -15.36 4.39
N TYR A 133 -4.41 -15.31 3.13
CA TYR A 133 -4.88 -16.49 2.40
C TYR A 133 -3.82 -17.60 2.37
N ILE A 134 -2.56 -17.27 2.08
CA ILE A 134 -1.46 -18.23 2.06
C ILE A 134 -1.20 -18.84 3.44
N ILE A 135 -1.26 -18.01 4.51
CA ILE A 135 -1.06 -18.48 5.89
C ILE A 135 -2.18 -19.45 6.30
N LEU A 136 -3.44 -19.12 6.00
CA LEU A 136 -4.59 -19.96 6.34
C LEU A 136 -4.54 -21.30 5.62
N LEU A 137 -4.25 -21.32 4.31
CA LEU A 137 -4.11 -22.58 3.56
C LEU A 137 -2.99 -23.47 4.10
N LYS A 138 -1.87 -22.89 4.51
CA LYS A 138 -0.76 -23.65 5.08
C LYS A 138 -1.15 -24.28 6.43
N SER A 139 -1.84 -23.52 7.27
CA SER A 139 -2.33 -24.02 8.58
C SER A 139 -3.29 -25.20 8.43
N THR A 140 -4.15 -25.19 7.40
CA THR A 140 -5.10 -26.29 7.15
C THR A 140 -4.36 -27.56 6.75
N ASN A 141 -3.38 -27.46 5.85
CA ASN A 141 -2.60 -28.63 5.37
C ASN A 141 -1.69 -29.23 6.46
N ASP A 142 -1.19 -28.41 7.39
CA ASP A 142 -0.34 -28.90 8.49
C ASP A 142 -1.17 -29.63 9.59
N ASN A 143 -2.49 -29.42 9.64
CA ASN A 143 -3.41 -30.08 10.57
C ASN A 143 -4.00 -31.40 10.02
N GLU A 144 -3.85 -31.69 8.73
CA GLU A 144 -4.34 -32.91 8.08
C GLU A 144 -3.25 -34.01 7.95
N ASN A 145 -2.00 -33.73 8.32
CA ASN A 145 -0.85 -34.65 8.34
C ASN A 145 -0.37 -34.95 9.76
#